data_9197ca342de9ae7c006243d618d69245
#
_entry.id   9197ca342de9ae7c006243d618d69245
#
_cell.length_a   1.000
_cell.length_b   1.000
_cell.length_c   1.000
_cell.angle_alpha   90.00
_cell.angle_beta   90.00
_cell.angle_gamma   90.00
#
_symmetry.space_group_name_H-M   'P 1'
#
loop_
_entity.id
_entity.type
_entity.pdbx_description
1 polymer ?
#
loop_
_entity_poly.entity_id
_entity_poly.type
_entity_poly.pdbx_seq_one_letter_code
_entity_poly.pdbx_strand_id
1 'polypeptide(L)' 'MNTSPMTVALLLFPDVEVLDFAGPFEVFSVAGEVRQPAPFRVITVADGAAPISAVGGLNVAPHVDLAD' A
#
# COMPACT_ATOMS: atom_id res chain seq x y z
N MET A 1 -7.70 25.31 -7.17
CA MET A 1 -7.11 24.07 -7.70
C MET A 1 -6.99 23.02 -6.60
N ASN A 2 -7.40 21.82 -6.91
CA ASN A 2 -7.33 20.72 -5.95
C ASN A 2 -5.91 20.18 -5.85
N THR A 3 -5.32 20.24 -4.64
CA THR A 3 -3.97 19.74 -4.39
C THR A 3 -3.96 18.45 -3.61
N SER A 4 -5.14 17.83 -3.40
CA SER A 4 -5.21 16.57 -2.66
C SER A 4 -4.50 15.46 -3.43
N PRO A 5 -3.72 14.61 -2.75
CA PRO A 5 -3.06 13.51 -3.43
C PRO A 5 -4.07 12.46 -3.88
N MET A 6 -3.74 11.78 -4.96
CA MET A 6 -4.50 10.63 -5.42
C MET A 6 -4.15 9.44 -4.53
N THR A 7 -5.17 8.71 -4.09
CA THR A 7 -4.95 7.53 -3.26
C THR A 7 -4.66 6.31 -4.14
N VAL A 8 -3.57 5.62 -3.83
CA VAL A 8 -3.21 4.36 -4.47
C VAL A 8 -3.35 3.26 -3.43
N ALA A 9 -4.26 2.32 -3.67
CA ALA A 9 -4.52 1.21 -2.75
C ALA A 9 -3.88 -0.06 -3.29
N LEU A 10 -3.00 -0.67 -2.50
CA LEU A 10 -2.35 -1.91 -2.86
C LEU A 10 -3.00 -3.05 -2.10
N LEU A 11 -3.57 -4.00 -2.84
CA LEU A 11 -4.30 -5.11 -2.25
C LEU A 11 -3.33 -6.17 -1.74
N LEU A 12 -3.46 -6.53 -0.47
CA LEU A 12 -2.72 -7.61 0.16
C LEU A 12 -3.65 -8.82 0.34
N PHE A 13 -3.11 -10.00 0.14
CA PHE A 13 -3.84 -11.24 0.32
C PHE A 13 -2.85 -12.34 0.72
N PRO A 14 -3.32 -13.45 1.32
CA PRO A 14 -2.42 -14.53 1.72
C PRO A 14 -1.60 -15.03 0.53
N ASP A 15 -0.30 -15.25 0.77
CA ASP A 15 0.66 -15.71 -0.23
C ASP A 15 0.95 -14.70 -1.34
N VAL A 16 0.66 -13.41 -1.11
CA VAL A 16 1.02 -12.39 -2.08
C VAL A 16 2.55 -12.33 -2.24
N GLU A 17 3.01 -12.11 -3.46
CA GLU A 17 4.43 -11.92 -3.71
C GLU A 17 4.89 -10.58 -3.13
N VAL A 18 5.96 -10.60 -2.34
CA VAL A 18 6.43 -9.42 -1.62
C VAL A 18 6.70 -8.26 -2.56
N LEU A 19 7.40 -8.50 -3.65
CA LEU A 19 7.75 -7.43 -4.58
C LEU A 19 6.55 -6.84 -5.30
N ASP A 20 5.45 -7.59 -5.40
CA ASP A 20 4.26 -7.09 -6.08
C ASP A 20 3.59 -5.93 -5.34
N PHE A 21 3.80 -5.81 -4.03
CA PHE A 21 3.29 -4.66 -3.29
C PHE A 21 4.39 -3.75 -2.79
N ALA A 22 5.55 -4.31 -2.37
CA ALA A 22 6.62 -3.52 -1.81
C ALA A 22 7.26 -2.61 -2.87
N GLY A 23 7.41 -3.10 -4.09
CA GLY A 23 7.94 -2.29 -5.18
C GLY A 23 7.07 -1.08 -5.49
N PRO A 24 5.80 -1.28 -5.84
CA PRO A 24 4.90 -0.13 -6.08
C PRO A 24 4.76 0.77 -4.86
N PHE A 25 4.71 0.20 -3.66
CA PHE A 25 4.62 1.00 -2.44
C PHE A 25 5.78 1.98 -2.35
N GLU A 26 6.99 1.50 -2.58
CA GLU A 26 8.17 2.35 -2.52
C GLU A 26 8.14 3.43 -3.61
N VAL A 27 7.81 3.05 -4.84
CA VAL A 27 7.80 4.00 -5.96
C VAL A 27 6.85 5.15 -5.68
N PHE A 28 5.62 4.87 -5.27
CA PHE A 28 4.63 5.92 -5.00
C PHE A 28 4.98 6.73 -3.76
N SER A 29 5.61 6.10 -2.76
CA SER A 29 6.02 6.80 -1.55
C SER A 29 7.16 7.78 -1.84
N VAL A 30 8.16 7.35 -2.62
CA VAL A 30 9.29 8.19 -2.98
C VAL A 30 8.83 9.36 -3.84
N ALA A 31 7.85 9.16 -4.72
CA ALA A 31 7.31 10.25 -5.51
C ALA A 31 6.78 11.38 -4.61
N GLY A 32 6.23 11.02 -3.45
CA GLY A 32 5.75 12.02 -2.49
C GLY A 32 6.88 12.77 -1.80
N GLU A 33 8.08 12.16 -1.71
CA GLU A 33 9.23 12.82 -1.10
C GLU A 33 9.90 13.82 -2.02
N VAL A 34 9.91 13.53 -3.32
CA VAL A 34 10.61 14.39 -4.28
C VAL A 34 9.73 15.46 -4.89
N ARG A 35 8.44 15.42 -4.64
CA ARG A 35 7.49 16.33 -5.25
C ARG A 35 6.51 16.87 -4.21
N GLN A 36 6.38 18.18 -4.13
CA GLN A 36 5.49 18.83 -3.17
C GLN A 36 4.51 19.74 -3.90
N PRO A 37 3.21 19.63 -3.61
CA PRO A 37 2.62 18.66 -2.67
C PRO A 37 2.73 17.23 -3.22
N ALA A 38 2.68 16.26 -2.32
CA ALA A 38 2.80 14.84 -2.68
C ALA A 38 1.69 14.46 -3.67
N PRO A 39 2.03 13.84 -4.83
CA PRO A 39 1.02 13.50 -5.83
C PRO A 39 0.20 12.27 -5.46
N PHE A 40 0.73 11.40 -4.60
CA PHE A 40 0.07 10.14 -4.23
C PHE A 40 0.11 9.93 -2.73
N ARG A 41 -0.96 9.31 -2.23
CA ARG A 41 -0.99 8.72 -0.90
C ARG A 41 -1.17 7.22 -1.11
N VAL A 42 -0.18 6.42 -0.72
CA VAL A 42 -0.23 4.98 -0.92
C VAL A 42 -0.64 4.29 0.37
N ILE A 43 -1.60 3.38 0.27
CA ILE A 43 -2.06 2.58 1.41
C ILE A 43 -2.12 1.12 1.01
N THR A 44 -2.04 0.25 2.01
CA THR A 44 -2.25 -1.19 1.80
C THR A 44 -3.60 -1.57 2.37
N VAL A 45 -4.33 -2.42 1.64
CA VAL A 45 -5.66 -2.88 2.04
C VAL A 45 -5.73 -4.38 1.96
N ALA A 46 -6.54 -4.99 2.81
CA ALA A 46 -6.76 -6.43 2.82
C ALA A 46 -8.19 -6.74 3.22
N ASP A 47 -8.61 -7.97 2.99
CA ASP A 47 -9.90 -8.45 3.49
C ASP A 47 -9.70 -8.81 4.96
N GLY A 48 -10.12 -7.90 5.83
CA GLY A 48 -9.89 -8.03 7.26
C GLY A 48 -8.72 -7.16 7.72
N ALA A 49 -8.67 -6.91 9.02
CA ALA A 49 -7.63 -6.06 9.62
C ALA A 49 -6.41 -6.84 10.11
N ALA A 50 -6.50 -8.18 10.13
CA ALA A 50 -5.41 -9.01 10.62
C ALA A 50 -4.24 -9.01 9.64
N PRO A 51 -3.01 -9.18 10.13
CA PRO A 51 -1.86 -9.32 9.24
C PRO A 51 -2.03 -10.51 8.30
N ILE A 52 -1.55 -10.36 7.07
CA ILE A 52 -1.52 -11.46 6.11
C ILE A 52 -0.09 -12.03 6.08
N SER A 53 0.02 -13.28 5.65
CA SER A 53 1.31 -13.92 5.44
C SER A 53 1.61 -13.93 3.95
N ALA A 54 2.64 -13.21 3.55
CA ALA A 54 3.10 -13.17 2.16
C ALA A 54 3.98 -14.39 1.89
N VAL A 55 4.38 -14.55 0.63
CA VAL A 55 5.29 -15.63 0.25
C VAL A 55 6.55 -15.56 1.10
N GLY A 56 7.00 -16.72 1.55
CA GLY A 56 8.17 -16.79 2.43
C GLY A 56 7.85 -16.58 3.89
N GLY A 57 6.57 -16.38 4.25
CA GLY A 57 6.15 -16.21 5.63
C GLY A 57 6.27 -14.81 6.19
N LEU A 58 6.51 -13.81 5.35
CA LEU A 58 6.57 -12.42 5.81
C LEU A 58 5.18 -11.95 6.23
N ASN A 59 5.05 -11.53 7.48
CA ASN A 59 3.78 -11.01 7.98
C ASN A 59 3.68 -9.52 7.69
N VAL A 60 2.55 -9.10 7.12
CA VAL A 60 2.33 -7.71 6.74
C VAL A 60 0.96 -7.28 7.26
N ALA A 61 0.95 -6.20 8.01
CA ALA A 61 -0.29 -5.63 8.51
C ALA A 61 -0.81 -4.61 7.50
N PRO A 62 -2.08 -4.74 7.06
CA PRO A 62 -2.65 -3.74 6.15
C PRO A 62 -2.94 -2.44 6.89
N HIS A 63 -2.92 -1.32 6.16
CA HIS A 63 -3.34 -0.05 6.73
C HIS A 63 -4.85 -0.03 6.96
N VAL A 64 -5.61 -0.63 6.05
CA VAL A 64 -7.07 -0.51 6.02
C VAL A 64 -7.69 -1.86 5.68
N ASP A 65 -8.83 -2.16 6.31
CA ASP A 65 -9.69 -3.29 5.94
C ASP A 65 -10.54 -2.85 4.75
N LEU A 66 -10.67 -3.72 3.74
CA LEU A 66 -11.51 -3.43 2.58
C LEU A 66 -12.97 -3.14 2.97
N ALA A 67 -13.44 -3.68 4.08
CA ALA A 67 -14.79 -3.44 4.55
C ALA A 67 -14.99 -2.00 5.06
N ASP A 68 -13.91 -1.30 5.30
CA ASP A 68 -13.97 0.10 5.72
C ASP A 68 -13.88 1.01 4.48
#